data_211e1fbd17206953c3fd2b879210b751
#
_entry.id   211e1fbd17206953c3fd2b879210b751
#
_cell.length_a   1.000
_cell.length_b   1.000
_cell.length_c   1.000
_cell.angle_alpha   90.00
_cell.angle_beta   90.00
_cell.angle_gamma   90.00
#
_symmetry.space_group_name_H-M   'P 1'
#
loop_
_entity.id
_entity.type
_entity.pdbx_description
1 polymer ?
#
loop_
_entity_poly.entity_id
_entity_poly.type
_entity_poly.pdbx_seq_one_letter_code
_entity_poly.pdbx_strand_id
1 'polypeptide(L)'
;MSELETLQTDLIARVAAADSADAVESIRVEALGKQGRITSLLKSLGGMTPEQRLVEGPAIHGLREAVTAAIGERKAALERAALDAKLAAETLDMTLPADRVPAGSVHPVSQVMDELAEIFADLGFAVASGPEIEDDWHNFTALNIPETHPARAMHDTFYCEEPSTAGGGQSPPSDGAGSASAAGRAARMLLRTHTSPVQIRTMLKDKPPIRIIAPGRVYRSDSDATHTPMFHQIEGLVIDRGITLGHLKWTLETFLKAFFERDDIVLRLRSSYFPFTEPSVEVDVGYSIVNGKRVIGGSEGWMEVLGSGMVHRKVIEACGLDPSEWQGFAFGTGVDRLAMLKYGMDDLRAFFDGDLRWLRHYGFGALDVPTLSGGVGVAA
;
A
#
# COMPACT_ATOMS: atom_id res chain seq x y z
N MET A 1 -80.74 18.72 3.90
CA MET A 1 -79.49 18.01 4.17
C MET A 1 -79.47 17.61 5.63
N SER A 2 -79.18 16.39 5.91
CA SER A 2 -79.03 15.94 7.30
C SER A 2 -77.78 16.61 7.93
N GLU A 3 -77.72 16.69 9.25
CA GLU A 3 -76.58 17.25 9.95
C GLU A 3 -75.30 16.50 9.63
N LEU A 4 -75.39 15.20 9.39
CA LEU A 4 -74.29 14.38 9.00
C LEU A 4 -73.75 14.63 7.57
N GLU A 5 -74.68 14.90 6.60
CA GLU A 5 -74.32 15.32 5.23
C GLU A 5 -73.59 16.65 5.18
N THR A 6 -74.07 17.63 6.02
CA THR A 6 -73.39 18.90 6.14
C THR A 6 -72.01 18.82 6.72
N LEU A 7 -71.84 17.97 7.75
CA LEU A 7 -70.52 17.66 8.35
C LEU A 7 -69.57 16.98 7.38
N GLN A 8 -70.09 16.02 6.59
CA GLN A 8 -69.31 15.31 5.57
C GLN A 8 -68.80 16.30 4.51
N THR A 9 -69.67 17.13 4.00
CA THR A 9 -69.34 18.13 2.96
C THR A 9 -68.29 19.12 3.47
N ASP A 10 -68.44 19.62 4.71
CA ASP A 10 -67.52 20.57 5.33
C ASP A 10 -66.13 19.91 5.49
N LEU A 11 -66.04 18.71 6.08
CA LEU A 11 -64.75 18.02 6.30
C LEU A 11 -64.05 17.69 4.99
N ILE A 12 -64.79 17.19 3.99
CA ILE A 12 -64.20 16.87 2.65
C ILE A 12 -63.70 18.14 1.97
N ALA A 13 -64.44 19.24 2.02
CA ALA A 13 -64.01 20.52 1.44
C ALA A 13 -62.74 21.03 2.13
N ARG A 14 -62.65 20.97 3.44
CA ARG A 14 -61.47 21.38 4.19
C ARG A 14 -60.26 20.49 3.90
N VAL A 15 -60.45 19.17 3.79
CA VAL A 15 -59.38 18.26 3.37
C VAL A 15 -58.91 18.59 1.95
N ALA A 16 -59.80 18.86 1.02
CA ALA A 16 -59.45 19.22 -0.35
C ALA A 16 -58.68 20.55 -0.42
N ALA A 17 -59.02 21.52 0.44
CA ALA A 17 -58.36 22.83 0.51
C ALA A 17 -57.04 22.82 1.28
N ALA A 18 -56.73 21.77 2.03
CA ALA A 18 -55.47 21.69 2.80
C ALA A 18 -54.23 21.68 1.85
N ASP A 19 -53.27 22.56 2.09
CA ASP A 19 -52.07 22.78 1.27
C ASP A 19 -50.84 22.07 1.78
N SER A 20 -50.90 21.48 2.95
CA SER A 20 -49.78 20.79 3.60
C SER A 20 -50.19 19.48 4.30
N ALA A 21 -49.24 18.56 4.45
CA ALA A 21 -49.46 17.30 5.16
C ALA A 21 -49.88 17.56 6.63
N ASP A 22 -49.34 18.58 7.27
CA ASP A 22 -49.67 18.97 8.65
C ASP A 22 -51.10 19.49 8.77
N ALA A 23 -51.56 20.24 7.75
CA ALA A 23 -52.96 20.71 7.70
C ALA A 23 -53.95 19.52 7.55
N VAL A 24 -53.62 18.53 6.68
CA VAL A 24 -54.42 17.31 6.53
C VAL A 24 -54.43 16.50 7.84
N GLU A 25 -53.27 16.38 8.51
CA GLU A 25 -53.17 15.67 9.79
C GLU A 25 -53.98 16.35 10.89
N SER A 26 -53.97 17.68 10.94
CA SER A 26 -54.78 18.44 11.89
C SER A 26 -56.28 18.17 11.68
N ILE A 27 -56.77 18.15 10.44
CA ILE A 27 -58.16 17.81 10.12
C ILE A 27 -58.46 16.35 10.50
N ARG A 28 -57.54 15.43 10.25
CA ARG A 28 -57.67 14.03 10.65
C ARG A 28 -57.85 13.90 12.15
N VAL A 29 -57.05 14.60 12.94
CA VAL A 29 -57.14 14.56 14.43
C VAL A 29 -58.46 15.18 14.89
N GLU A 30 -58.90 16.31 14.31
CA GLU A 30 -60.18 16.97 14.63
C GLU A 30 -61.38 16.06 14.31
N ALA A 31 -61.33 15.34 13.16
CA ALA A 31 -62.43 14.49 12.71
C ALA A 31 -62.44 13.11 13.38
N LEU A 32 -61.26 12.41 13.36
CA LEU A 32 -61.09 10.99 13.66
C LEU A 32 -60.28 10.72 14.91
N GLY A 33 -59.70 11.73 15.55
CA GLY A 33 -58.91 11.58 16.77
C GLY A 33 -59.72 11.03 17.94
N LYS A 34 -59.09 10.75 19.08
CA LYS A 34 -59.78 10.19 20.30
C LYS A 34 -60.97 11.02 20.78
N GLN A 35 -60.93 12.34 20.55
CA GLN A 35 -61.98 13.30 20.89
C GLN A 35 -62.58 13.92 19.60
N GLY A 36 -62.33 13.35 18.44
CA GLY A 36 -62.81 13.86 17.16
C GLY A 36 -64.31 13.80 17.02
N ARG A 37 -64.83 14.69 16.16
CA ARG A 37 -66.27 14.83 15.94
C ARG A 37 -66.92 13.51 15.49
N ILE A 38 -66.35 12.80 14.54
CA ILE A 38 -66.86 11.50 14.05
C ILE A 38 -66.73 10.42 15.11
N THR A 39 -65.62 10.42 15.87
CA THR A 39 -65.42 9.48 16.96
C THR A 39 -66.41 9.68 18.11
N SER A 40 -66.78 10.91 18.37
CA SER A 40 -67.82 11.25 19.34
C SER A 40 -69.23 10.77 18.91
N LEU A 41 -69.56 10.95 17.63
CA LEU A 41 -70.78 10.40 17.00
C LEU A 41 -70.82 8.86 17.05
N LEU A 42 -69.74 8.19 16.83
CA LEU A 42 -69.62 6.72 16.96
C LEU A 42 -69.84 6.25 18.43
N LYS A 43 -69.36 7.03 19.41
CA LYS A 43 -69.55 6.72 20.83
C LYS A 43 -71.00 6.94 21.24
N SER A 44 -71.72 7.93 20.70
CA SER A 44 -73.12 8.21 21.01
C SER A 44 -74.07 7.08 20.53
N LEU A 45 -73.67 6.30 19.52
CA LEU A 45 -74.42 5.11 19.10
C LEU A 45 -74.67 4.10 20.26
N GLY A 46 -73.80 4.07 21.28
CA GLY A 46 -73.96 3.20 22.42
C GLY A 46 -75.18 3.54 23.28
N GLY A 47 -75.61 4.78 23.31
CA GLY A 47 -76.77 5.27 24.08
C GLY A 47 -78.09 5.33 23.30
N MET A 48 -78.05 4.98 22.01
CA MET A 48 -79.24 5.05 21.13
C MET A 48 -80.12 3.80 21.21
N THR A 49 -81.43 3.93 20.91
CA THR A 49 -82.34 2.79 20.81
C THR A 49 -81.94 1.88 19.62
N PRO A 50 -82.30 0.60 19.61
CA PRO A 50 -82.01 -0.32 18.50
C PRO A 50 -82.48 0.16 17.16
N GLU A 51 -83.63 0.78 17.07
CA GLU A 51 -84.20 1.34 15.84
C GLU A 51 -83.45 2.54 15.31
N GLN A 52 -83.02 3.48 16.19
CA GLN A 52 -82.20 4.62 15.81
C GLN A 52 -80.79 4.18 15.35
N ARG A 53 -80.21 3.18 16.02
CA ARG A 53 -78.90 2.64 15.65
C ARG A 53 -78.88 1.99 14.29
N LEU A 54 -80.02 1.37 13.86
CA LEU A 54 -80.18 0.76 12.55
C LEU A 54 -80.15 1.78 11.40
N VAL A 55 -80.57 3.01 11.66
CA VAL A 55 -80.63 4.09 10.66
C VAL A 55 -79.35 4.95 10.71
N GLU A 56 -78.90 5.37 11.90
CA GLU A 56 -77.79 6.28 12.02
C GLU A 56 -76.42 5.61 11.99
N GLY A 57 -76.36 4.33 12.42
CA GLY A 57 -75.09 3.57 12.43
C GLY A 57 -74.44 3.52 11.01
N PRO A 58 -75.12 3.04 9.98
CA PRO A 58 -74.59 3.02 8.61
C PRO A 58 -74.21 4.39 8.10
N ALA A 59 -74.97 5.46 8.41
CA ALA A 59 -74.69 6.80 7.98
C ALA A 59 -73.43 7.35 8.59
N ILE A 60 -73.19 7.13 9.91
CA ILE A 60 -71.96 7.59 10.63
C ILE A 60 -70.72 6.77 10.14
N HIS A 61 -70.90 5.48 9.87
CA HIS A 61 -69.84 4.67 9.30
C HIS A 61 -69.46 5.11 7.88
N GLY A 62 -70.45 5.41 7.02
CA GLY A 62 -70.27 5.96 5.67
C GLY A 62 -69.53 7.30 5.70
N LEU A 63 -69.93 8.22 6.64
CA LEU A 63 -69.22 9.46 6.88
C LEU A 63 -67.72 9.25 7.23
N ARG A 64 -67.47 8.31 8.14
CA ARG A 64 -66.09 7.99 8.53
C ARG A 64 -65.26 7.46 7.37
N GLU A 65 -65.83 6.54 6.57
CA GLU A 65 -65.17 5.98 5.41
C GLU A 65 -64.89 7.05 4.34
N ALA A 66 -65.87 7.90 4.03
CA ALA A 66 -65.68 8.96 3.04
C ALA A 66 -64.64 9.96 3.45
N VAL A 67 -64.61 10.41 4.73
CA VAL A 67 -63.60 11.33 5.25
C VAL A 67 -62.22 10.67 5.30
N THR A 68 -62.16 9.39 5.68
CA THR A 68 -60.89 8.66 5.68
C THR A 68 -60.30 8.48 4.29
N ALA A 69 -61.14 8.19 3.29
CA ALA A 69 -60.72 8.10 1.91
C ALA A 69 -60.21 9.45 1.38
N ALA A 70 -60.97 10.55 1.60
CA ALA A 70 -60.56 11.89 1.18
C ALA A 70 -59.23 12.33 1.81
N ILE A 71 -58.98 12.01 3.09
CA ILE A 71 -57.74 12.29 3.78
C ILE A 71 -56.57 11.49 3.13
N GLY A 72 -56.79 10.20 2.84
CA GLY A 72 -55.78 9.35 2.19
C GLY A 72 -55.42 9.85 0.80
N GLU A 73 -56.41 10.20 -0.02
CA GLU A 73 -56.19 10.74 -1.36
C GLU A 73 -55.42 12.06 -1.35
N ARG A 74 -55.84 13.00 -0.46
CA ARG A 74 -55.18 14.31 -0.37
C ARG A 74 -53.74 14.21 0.11
N LYS A 75 -53.49 13.33 1.11
CA LYS A 75 -52.16 13.08 1.61
C LYS A 75 -51.24 12.52 0.51
N ALA A 76 -51.72 11.51 -0.20
CA ALA A 76 -50.95 10.92 -1.32
C ALA A 76 -50.67 11.95 -2.44
N ALA A 77 -51.62 12.83 -2.74
CA ALA A 77 -51.44 13.90 -3.74
C ALA A 77 -50.37 14.92 -3.28
N LEU A 78 -50.40 15.34 -2.01
CA LEU A 78 -49.41 16.25 -1.46
C LEU A 78 -48.01 15.63 -1.38
N GLU A 79 -47.91 14.37 -0.99
CA GLU A 79 -46.64 13.64 -0.95
C GLU A 79 -46.05 13.50 -2.37
N ARG A 80 -46.89 13.20 -3.37
CA ARG A 80 -46.46 13.12 -4.77
C ARG A 80 -45.99 14.49 -5.26
N ALA A 81 -46.73 15.55 -5.02
CA ALA A 81 -46.35 16.91 -5.42
C ALA A 81 -45.05 17.36 -4.76
N ALA A 82 -44.83 17.02 -3.49
CA ALA A 82 -43.57 17.31 -2.78
C ALA A 82 -42.40 16.51 -3.38
N LEU A 83 -42.61 15.23 -3.73
CA LEU A 83 -41.60 14.42 -4.39
C LEU A 83 -41.26 14.95 -5.78
N ASP A 84 -42.24 15.30 -6.58
CA ASP A 84 -42.04 15.86 -7.92
C ASP A 84 -41.26 17.19 -7.86
N ALA A 85 -41.59 18.05 -6.90
CA ALA A 85 -40.88 19.30 -6.67
C ALA A 85 -39.41 19.05 -6.25
N LYS A 86 -39.18 18.06 -5.38
CA LYS A 86 -37.83 17.65 -4.99
C LYS A 86 -37.04 17.12 -6.17
N LEU A 87 -37.61 16.21 -6.95
CA LEU A 87 -36.97 15.64 -8.14
C LEU A 87 -36.65 16.71 -9.19
N ALA A 88 -37.53 17.69 -9.37
CA ALA A 88 -37.30 18.83 -10.28
C ALA A 88 -36.14 19.73 -9.80
N ALA A 89 -36.00 19.89 -8.48
CA ALA A 89 -34.92 20.69 -7.89
C ALA A 89 -33.55 19.93 -7.90
N GLU A 90 -33.60 18.62 -7.87
CA GLU A 90 -32.39 17.75 -7.85
C GLU A 90 -31.98 17.25 -9.26
N THR A 91 -32.42 17.92 -10.34
CA THR A 91 -31.97 17.55 -11.70
C THR A 91 -30.49 17.80 -11.87
N LEU A 92 -29.77 16.73 -12.31
CA LEU A 92 -28.36 16.81 -12.67
C LEU A 92 -28.24 17.05 -14.19
N ASP A 93 -27.30 17.91 -14.57
CA ASP A 93 -26.95 18.09 -15.97
C ASP A 93 -26.12 16.89 -16.46
N MET A 94 -26.78 15.98 -17.15
CA MET A 94 -26.15 14.76 -17.71
C MET A 94 -25.27 15.05 -18.94
N THR A 95 -25.22 16.29 -19.41
CA THR A 95 -24.32 16.68 -20.52
C THR A 95 -22.90 17.01 -20.02
N LEU A 96 -22.74 17.24 -18.71
CA LEU A 96 -21.42 17.41 -18.11
C LEU A 96 -20.66 16.07 -18.13
N PRO A 97 -19.37 16.09 -18.52
CA PRO A 97 -18.55 14.88 -18.43
C PRO A 97 -18.49 14.43 -16.98
N ALA A 98 -18.57 13.13 -16.75
CA ALA A 98 -18.33 12.53 -15.44
C ALA A 98 -16.93 12.94 -14.95
N ASP A 99 -16.80 13.24 -13.66
CA ASP A 99 -15.49 13.45 -13.05
C ASP A 99 -14.60 12.24 -13.37
N ARG A 100 -13.43 12.52 -13.92
CA ARG A 100 -12.46 11.45 -14.18
C ARG A 100 -12.12 10.81 -12.86
N VAL A 101 -12.43 9.53 -12.72
CA VAL A 101 -11.89 8.71 -11.63
C VAL A 101 -10.36 8.81 -11.75
N PRO A 102 -9.63 9.23 -10.71
CA PRO A 102 -8.19 9.30 -10.77
C PRO A 102 -7.64 7.92 -11.16
N ALA A 103 -6.95 7.83 -12.27
CA ALA A 103 -6.23 6.60 -12.62
C ALA A 103 -5.15 6.36 -11.56
N GLY A 104 -4.96 5.11 -11.15
CA GLY A 104 -3.85 4.71 -10.30
C GLY A 104 -2.51 5.02 -10.98
N SER A 105 -1.48 5.24 -10.19
CA SER A 105 -0.11 5.44 -10.67
C SER A 105 0.81 4.38 -10.10
N VAL A 106 1.80 3.95 -10.89
CA VAL A 106 2.88 3.09 -10.42
C VAL A 106 3.85 3.94 -9.60
N HIS A 107 4.18 3.48 -8.40
CA HIS A 107 5.10 4.18 -7.52
C HIS A 107 6.53 4.15 -8.11
N PRO A 108 7.33 5.23 -8.01
CA PRO A 108 8.69 5.28 -8.58
C PRO A 108 9.60 4.12 -8.15
N VAL A 109 9.51 3.67 -6.90
CA VAL A 109 10.28 2.50 -6.42
C VAL A 109 9.88 1.23 -7.16
N SER A 110 8.57 1.00 -7.37
CA SER A 110 8.09 -0.17 -8.11
C SER A 110 8.56 -0.11 -9.57
N GLN A 111 8.49 1.09 -10.17
CA GLN A 111 9.00 1.33 -11.53
C GLN A 111 10.49 0.97 -11.65
N VAL A 112 11.31 1.44 -10.70
CA VAL A 112 12.75 1.14 -10.70
C VAL A 112 13.01 -0.34 -10.45
N MET A 113 12.23 -0.99 -9.58
CA MET A 113 12.34 -2.43 -9.34
C MET A 113 12.10 -3.25 -10.61
N ASP A 114 11.05 -2.92 -11.35
CA ASP A 114 10.71 -3.59 -12.61
C ASP A 114 11.80 -3.35 -13.67
N GLU A 115 12.27 -2.12 -13.82
CA GLU A 115 13.35 -1.76 -14.73
C GLU A 115 14.66 -2.50 -14.40
N LEU A 116 15.03 -2.57 -13.12
CA LEU A 116 16.21 -3.32 -12.69
C LEU A 116 16.07 -4.82 -13.01
N ALA A 117 14.87 -5.39 -12.77
CA ALA A 117 14.61 -6.79 -13.10
C ALA A 117 14.78 -7.08 -14.60
N GLU A 118 14.31 -6.19 -15.47
CA GLU A 118 14.48 -6.29 -16.93
C GLU A 118 15.95 -6.20 -17.34
N ILE A 119 16.69 -5.18 -16.84
CA ILE A 119 18.11 -5.01 -17.13
C ILE A 119 18.92 -6.25 -16.77
N PHE A 120 18.68 -6.78 -15.57
CA PHE A 120 19.40 -7.96 -15.09
C PHE A 120 18.94 -9.26 -15.77
N ALA A 121 17.68 -9.36 -16.18
CA ALA A 121 17.22 -10.48 -17.01
C ALA A 121 17.96 -10.54 -18.35
N ASP A 122 18.18 -9.39 -19.00
CA ASP A 122 18.97 -9.30 -20.23
C ASP A 122 20.46 -9.67 -20.03
N LEU A 123 20.99 -9.43 -18.82
CA LEU A 123 22.34 -9.89 -18.42
C LEU A 123 22.39 -11.37 -18.00
N GLY A 124 21.25 -12.08 -18.06
CA GLY A 124 21.14 -13.50 -17.75
C GLY A 124 21.01 -13.81 -16.27
N PHE A 125 20.52 -12.87 -15.47
CA PHE A 125 20.22 -13.08 -14.05
C PHE A 125 18.75 -13.52 -13.87
N ALA A 126 18.53 -14.42 -12.92
CA ALA A 126 17.19 -14.78 -12.45
C ALA A 126 16.85 -13.99 -11.18
N VAL A 127 15.57 -13.71 -10.97
CA VAL A 127 15.09 -13.08 -9.72
C VAL A 127 14.94 -14.17 -8.65
N ALA A 128 15.62 -14.00 -7.52
CA ALA A 128 15.47 -14.83 -6.34
C ALA A 128 14.78 -14.07 -5.21
N SER A 129 13.93 -14.74 -4.46
CA SER A 129 13.21 -14.19 -3.31
C SER A 129 13.46 -15.02 -2.05
N GLY A 130 13.28 -14.37 -0.89
CA GLY A 130 13.41 -15.01 0.42
C GLY A 130 12.64 -14.27 1.49
N PRO A 131 12.57 -14.81 2.71
CA PRO A 131 11.80 -14.23 3.80
C PRO A 131 12.39 -12.90 4.25
N GLU A 132 11.53 -12.02 4.79
CA GLU A 132 11.94 -10.77 5.43
C GLU A 132 12.29 -10.97 6.91
N ILE A 133 11.69 -11.97 7.54
CA ILE A 133 12.05 -12.41 8.89
C ILE A 133 13.05 -13.55 8.74
N GLU A 134 14.26 -13.34 9.23
CA GLU A 134 15.40 -14.23 9.07
C GLU A 134 15.98 -14.66 10.42
N ASP A 135 16.74 -15.74 10.38
CA ASP A 135 17.58 -16.11 11.51
C ASP A 135 18.96 -15.42 11.45
N ASP A 136 19.61 -15.38 12.60
CA ASP A 136 20.93 -14.77 12.75
C ASP A 136 22.00 -15.43 11.86
N TRP A 137 21.88 -16.74 11.60
CA TRP A 137 22.88 -17.45 10.81
C TRP A 137 22.87 -17.01 9.35
N HIS A 138 21.69 -16.93 8.70
CA HIS A 138 21.58 -16.49 7.31
C HIS A 138 21.88 -15.00 7.15
N ASN A 139 21.47 -14.17 8.13
CA ASN A 139 21.64 -12.73 8.02
C ASN A 139 23.06 -12.25 8.34
N PHE A 140 23.82 -13.01 9.16
CA PHE A 140 25.14 -12.58 9.60
C PHE A 140 26.21 -13.66 9.52
N THR A 141 26.02 -14.80 10.19
CA THR A 141 27.09 -15.78 10.40
C THR A 141 27.60 -16.37 9.10
N ALA A 142 26.71 -16.82 8.21
CA ALA A 142 27.05 -17.35 6.89
C ALA A 142 27.74 -16.32 5.98
N LEU A 143 27.51 -15.04 6.23
CA LEU A 143 28.12 -13.90 5.54
C LEU A 143 29.47 -13.47 6.17
N ASN A 144 30.06 -14.29 7.02
CA ASN A 144 31.34 -14.00 7.69
C ASN A 144 31.30 -12.72 8.56
N ILE A 145 30.11 -12.28 9.01
CA ILE A 145 29.94 -11.15 9.92
C ILE A 145 30.16 -11.66 11.35
N PRO A 146 31.20 -11.22 12.08
CA PRO A 146 31.51 -11.72 13.42
C PRO A 146 30.46 -11.27 14.46
N GLU A 147 30.36 -11.99 15.58
CA GLU A 147 29.41 -11.68 16.66
C GLU A 147 29.57 -10.28 17.26
N THR A 148 30.79 -9.77 17.26
CA THR A 148 31.15 -8.44 17.78
C THR A 148 30.93 -7.29 16.78
N HIS A 149 30.42 -7.60 15.58
CA HIS A 149 30.23 -6.57 14.56
C HIS A 149 29.09 -5.60 14.96
N PRO A 150 29.26 -4.27 14.81
CA PRO A 150 28.25 -3.29 15.19
C PRO A 150 26.88 -3.52 14.57
N ALA A 151 26.80 -4.00 13.32
CA ALA A 151 25.55 -4.29 12.63
C ALA A 151 24.68 -5.35 13.33
N ARG A 152 25.24 -6.17 14.26
CA ARG A 152 24.47 -7.10 15.10
C ARG A 152 23.92 -6.47 16.37
N ALA A 153 24.26 -5.21 16.64
CA ALA A 153 23.80 -4.54 17.83
C ALA A 153 22.29 -4.23 17.74
N MET A 154 21.61 -4.24 18.88
CA MET A 154 20.14 -4.00 18.93
C MET A 154 19.75 -2.58 18.50
N HIS A 155 20.68 -1.64 18.46
CA HIS A 155 20.43 -0.29 17.97
C HIS A 155 20.44 -0.20 16.43
N ASP A 156 20.97 -1.23 15.73
CA ASP A 156 21.04 -1.24 14.26
C ASP A 156 20.10 -2.27 13.64
N THR A 157 19.67 -3.28 14.40
CA THR A 157 18.88 -4.43 13.90
C THR A 157 17.60 -4.62 14.71
N PHE A 158 16.46 -4.77 14.03
CA PHE A 158 15.19 -5.14 14.65
C PHE A 158 15.13 -6.64 14.89
N TYR A 159 15.20 -7.04 16.16
CA TYR A 159 15.02 -8.43 16.56
C TYR A 159 13.55 -8.69 16.92
N CYS A 160 13.04 -9.85 16.52
CA CYS A 160 11.71 -10.29 16.92
C CYS A 160 11.70 -10.68 18.40
N GLU A 161 10.62 -10.36 19.11
CA GLU A 161 10.39 -10.89 20.45
C GLU A 161 10.17 -12.39 20.40
N GLU A 162 10.79 -13.15 21.30
CA GLU A 162 10.47 -14.56 21.45
C GLU A 162 9.00 -14.68 21.88
N PRO A 163 8.21 -15.62 21.29
CA PRO A 163 6.86 -15.84 21.77
C PRO A 163 6.92 -16.18 23.25
N SER A 164 6.32 -15.32 24.08
CA SER A 164 6.18 -15.58 25.51
C SER A 164 5.47 -16.90 25.68
N THR A 165 6.19 -17.93 26.15
CA THR A 165 5.55 -19.15 26.66
C THR A 165 4.77 -18.72 27.88
N ALA A 166 3.46 -18.58 27.72
CA ALA A 166 2.55 -18.15 28.78
C ALA A 166 2.72 -19.01 30.03
N GLY A 167 3.31 -18.45 31.09
CA GLY A 167 3.42 -19.06 32.38
C GLY A 167 4.74 -18.80 33.09
N GLY A 168 4.95 -17.62 33.65
CA GLY A 168 6.01 -17.38 34.63
C GLY A 168 6.84 -16.14 34.33
N GLY A 169 6.50 -15.03 34.99
CA GLY A 169 7.25 -13.79 34.91
C GLY A 169 8.69 -13.99 35.40
N GLN A 170 9.62 -13.75 34.51
CA GLN A 170 11.00 -13.37 34.84
C GLN A 170 11.50 -12.42 33.75
N SER A 171 11.85 -11.23 34.15
CA SER A 171 12.57 -10.25 33.34
C SER A 171 13.87 -10.85 32.79
N PRO A 172 14.33 -10.48 31.58
CA PRO A 172 15.61 -10.96 31.07
C PRO A 172 16.75 -10.53 32.01
N PRO A 173 17.74 -11.41 32.28
CA PRO A 173 18.89 -11.03 33.09
C PRO A 173 19.73 -10.01 32.31
N SER A 174 20.02 -8.91 32.98
CA SER A 174 21.04 -7.93 32.61
C SER A 174 22.41 -8.62 32.65
N ASP A 175 23.17 -8.44 31.60
CA ASP A 175 24.62 -8.52 31.46
C ASP A 175 25.36 -9.55 32.34
N GLY A 176 25.69 -10.68 31.75
CA GLY A 176 26.63 -11.63 32.31
C GLY A 176 27.12 -12.63 31.26
N ALA A 177 28.36 -12.42 30.80
CA ALA A 177 29.07 -13.35 29.92
C ALA A 177 29.10 -14.76 30.55
N GLY A 178 28.29 -15.67 30.01
CA GLY A 178 28.28 -17.06 30.35
C GLY A 178 28.11 -17.91 29.10
N SER A 179 29.15 -18.68 28.74
CA SER A 179 29.15 -19.62 27.62
C SER A 179 28.03 -20.64 27.76
N ALA A 180 26.94 -20.45 27.02
CA ALA A 180 25.93 -21.48 26.81
C ALA A 180 26.20 -22.16 25.46
N SER A 181 26.33 -23.48 25.50
CA SER A 181 26.63 -24.36 24.36
C SER A 181 25.61 -24.17 23.23
N ALA A 182 26.07 -24.21 21.99
CA ALA A 182 25.35 -23.92 20.74
C ALA A 182 24.13 -24.82 20.43
N ALA A 183 23.71 -25.71 21.32
CA ALA A 183 22.68 -26.71 21.05
C ALA A 183 21.28 -26.38 21.63
N GLY A 184 21.06 -25.20 22.20
CA GLY A 184 19.79 -24.89 22.92
C GLY A 184 19.22 -23.48 22.74
N ARG A 185 19.81 -22.62 21.93
CA ARG A 185 19.21 -21.33 21.59
C ARG A 185 18.24 -21.52 20.43
N ALA A 186 16.95 -21.31 20.67
CA ALA A 186 16.02 -21.00 19.59
C ALA A 186 16.67 -19.93 18.71
N ALA A 187 16.72 -20.14 17.40
CA ALA A 187 17.37 -19.22 16.48
C ALA A 187 16.71 -17.84 16.64
N ARG A 188 17.49 -16.83 17.07
CA ARG A 188 16.98 -15.48 17.28
C ARG A 188 16.55 -14.91 15.93
N MET A 189 15.25 -14.65 15.76
CA MET A 189 14.68 -14.12 14.54
C MET A 189 14.82 -12.59 14.51
N LEU A 190 14.99 -12.04 13.31
CA LEU A 190 15.17 -10.61 13.09
C LEU A 190 14.54 -10.19 11.74
N LEU A 191 14.30 -8.91 11.56
CA LEU A 191 14.03 -8.33 10.25
C LEU A 191 15.35 -8.19 9.50
N ARG A 192 15.43 -8.77 8.29
CA ARG A 192 16.68 -8.78 7.51
C ARG A 192 17.21 -7.37 7.26
N THR A 193 18.50 -7.16 7.49
CA THR A 193 19.19 -5.87 7.35
C THR A 193 19.71 -5.60 5.94
N HIS A 194 19.69 -6.60 5.09
CA HIS A 194 20.06 -6.60 3.68
C HIS A 194 19.44 -7.82 2.97
N THR A 195 19.54 -7.90 1.66
CA THR A 195 18.97 -9.03 0.88
C THR A 195 19.95 -10.17 0.69
N SER A 196 21.17 -10.10 1.24
CA SER A 196 22.20 -11.17 1.17
C SER A 196 21.76 -12.53 1.73
N PRO A 197 20.83 -12.65 2.73
CA PRO A 197 20.30 -13.96 3.11
C PRO A 197 19.72 -14.75 1.95
N VAL A 198 19.15 -14.08 0.95
CA VAL A 198 18.64 -14.75 -0.26
C VAL A 198 19.76 -15.37 -1.07
N GLN A 199 20.92 -14.73 -1.12
CA GLN A 199 22.12 -15.27 -1.77
C GLN A 199 22.58 -16.57 -1.07
N ILE A 200 22.64 -16.55 0.27
CA ILE A 200 23.00 -17.74 1.07
C ILE A 200 21.98 -18.87 0.83
N ARG A 201 20.68 -18.57 0.89
CA ARG A 201 19.62 -19.56 0.64
C ARG A 201 19.71 -20.17 -0.75
N THR A 202 20.03 -19.36 -1.76
CA THR A 202 20.21 -19.84 -3.13
C THR A 202 21.43 -20.76 -3.25
N MET A 203 22.58 -20.37 -2.70
CA MET A 203 23.79 -21.21 -2.73
C MET A 203 23.63 -22.52 -1.95
N LEU A 204 22.80 -22.56 -0.90
CA LEU A 204 22.49 -23.80 -0.17
C LEU A 204 21.56 -24.73 -0.95
N LYS A 205 20.67 -24.18 -1.76
CA LYS A 205 19.65 -24.93 -2.50
C LYS A 205 20.12 -25.36 -3.88
N ASP A 206 20.75 -24.44 -4.60
CA ASP A 206 21.08 -24.59 -6.01
C ASP A 206 22.60 -24.81 -6.20
N LYS A 207 22.96 -25.60 -7.22
CA LYS A 207 24.35 -25.80 -7.59
C LYS A 207 24.80 -24.74 -8.59
N PRO A 208 26.06 -24.25 -8.52
CA PRO A 208 26.61 -23.40 -9.57
C PRO A 208 26.56 -24.03 -10.96
N PRO A 209 26.42 -23.23 -12.05
CA PRO A 209 26.54 -21.77 -12.04
C PRO A 209 25.28 -21.07 -11.53
N ILE A 210 25.46 -20.03 -10.71
CA ILE A 210 24.39 -19.21 -10.12
C ILE A 210 24.54 -17.78 -10.62
N ARG A 211 23.43 -17.20 -11.10
CA ARG A 211 23.32 -15.77 -11.49
C ARG A 211 21.95 -15.28 -11.06
N ILE A 212 21.91 -14.55 -9.97
CA ILE A 212 20.65 -14.06 -9.39
C ILE A 212 20.74 -12.59 -9.00
N ILE A 213 19.58 -11.94 -9.02
CA ILE A 213 19.32 -10.72 -8.28
C ILE A 213 18.30 -10.99 -7.17
N ALA A 214 18.48 -10.33 -6.05
CA ALA A 214 17.60 -10.44 -4.89
C ALA A 214 17.04 -9.06 -4.52
N PRO A 215 15.97 -8.61 -5.19
CA PRO A 215 15.26 -7.38 -4.82
C PRO A 215 14.39 -7.61 -3.58
N GLY A 216 14.25 -6.59 -2.73
CA GLY A 216 13.34 -6.68 -1.60
C GLY A 216 13.50 -5.59 -0.57
N ARG A 217 12.58 -5.60 0.41
CA ARG A 217 12.62 -4.71 1.57
C ARG A 217 13.64 -5.17 2.57
N VAL A 218 14.30 -4.21 3.20
CA VAL A 218 15.28 -4.41 4.27
C VAL A 218 15.04 -3.40 5.38
N TYR A 219 15.54 -3.70 6.58
CA TYR A 219 15.16 -2.99 7.79
C TYR A 219 16.40 -2.66 8.62
N ARG A 220 16.53 -1.39 8.99
CA ARG A 220 17.59 -0.90 9.90
C ARG A 220 16.99 0.08 10.88
N SER A 221 17.47 0.07 12.11
CA SER A 221 16.97 0.95 13.18
C SER A 221 17.47 2.39 13.02
N ASP A 222 17.65 2.85 11.80
CA ASP A 222 18.17 4.17 11.47
C ASP A 222 17.05 5.04 10.89
N SER A 223 16.97 6.31 11.29
CA SER A 223 15.94 7.23 10.83
C SER A 223 16.44 8.67 10.83
N ASP A 224 16.77 9.20 9.65
CA ASP A 224 17.10 10.60 9.42
C ASP A 224 16.59 11.08 8.03
N ALA A 225 17.04 12.21 7.54
CA ALA A 225 16.62 12.74 6.23
C ALA A 225 17.06 11.87 5.04
N THR A 226 18.02 10.97 5.25
CA THR A 226 18.62 10.10 4.22
C THR A 226 18.42 8.61 4.51
N HIS A 227 17.87 8.27 5.69
CA HIS A 227 17.66 6.90 6.15
C HIS A 227 16.23 6.74 6.68
N THR A 228 15.59 5.65 6.32
CA THR A 228 14.30 5.22 6.83
C THR A 228 14.42 3.84 7.45
N PRO A 229 13.60 3.51 8.48
CA PRO A 229 13.65 2.19 9.11
C PRO A 229 13.42 1.02 8.15
N MET A 230 12.73 1.25 7.06
CA MET A 230 12.52 0.31 5.95
C MET A 230 12.89 1.00 4.65
N PHE A 231 13.65 0.32 3.80
CA PHE A 231 13.98 0.77 2.45
C PHE A 231 14.10 -0.44 1.50
N HIS A 232 14.26 -0.18 0.22
CA HIS A 232 14.36 -1.23 -0.78
C HIS A 232 15.81 -1.39 -1.24
N GLN A 233 16.24 -2.63 -1.35
CA GLN A 233 17.57 -3.00 -1.80
C GLN A 233 17.48 -4.04 -2.91
N ILE A 234 18.43 -4.01 -3.82
CA ILE A 234 18.67 -5.08 -4.77
C ILE A 234 20.14 -5.52 -4.62
N GLU A 235 20.34 -6.81 -4.51
CA GLU A 235 21.68 -7.40 -4.53
C GLU A 235 21.80 -8.39 -5.68
N GLY A 236 22.98 -8.48 -6.26
CA GLY A 236 23.30 -9.47 -7.29
C GLY A 236 24.39 -10.42 -6.83
N LEU A 237 24.27 -11.69 -7.24
CA LEU A 237 25.25 -12.73 -6.99
C LEU A 237 25.54 -13.50 -8.29
N VAL A 238 26.82 -13.68 -8.56
CA VAL A 238 27.29 -14.63 -9.59
C VAL A 238 28.26 -15.60 -8.92
N ILE A 239 28.02 -16.90 -9.07
CA ILE A 239 28.98 -17.97 -8.69
C ILE A 239 29.18 -18.85 -9.91
N ASP A 240 30.42 -18.92 -10.39
CA ASP A 240 30.81 -19.76 -11.54
C ASP A 240 32.33 -20.02 -11.50
N ARG A 241 32.83 -20.79 -12.43
CA ARG A 241 34.29 -21.02 -12.58
C ARG A 241 34.94 -19.82 -13.28
N GLY A 242 36.12 -19.44 -12.80
CA GLY A 242 36.93 -18.43 -13.43
C GLY A 242 36.39 -17.00 -13.39
N ILE A 243 35.48 -16.71 -12.45
CA ILE A 243 34.94 -15.37 -12.24
C ILE A 243 36.00 -14.44 -11.65
N THR A 244 36.07 -13.22 -12.17
CA THR A 244 37.08 -12.21 -11.80
C THR A 244 36.43 -10.85 -11.50
N LEU A 245 37.21 -9.96 -10.89
CA LEU A 245 36.82 -8.56 -10.67
C LEU A 245 36.53 -7.81 -11.99
N GLY A 246 37.14 -8.24 -13.11
CA GLY A 246 36.83 -7.73 -14.44
C GLY A 246 35.39 -8.00 -14.88
N HIS A 247 34.87 -9.21 -14.58
CA HIS A 247 33.48 -9.56 -14.83
C HIS A 247 32.53 -8.71 -13.99
N LEU A 248 32.84 -8.49 -12.71
CA LEU A 248 32.07 -7.60 -11.83
C LEU A 248 32.05 -6.18 -12.43
N LYS A 249 33.21 -5.61 -12.77
CA LYS A 249 33.28 -4.27 -13.33
C LYS A 249 32.43 -4.13 -14.60
N TRP A 250 32.54 -5.07 -15.52
CA TRP A 250 31.78 -5.09 -16.75
C TRP A 250 30.27 -5.14 -16.50
N THR A 251 29.83 -6.05 -15.58
CA THR A 251 28.42 -6.16 -15.20
C THR A 251 27.88 -4.85 -14.66
N LEU A 252 28.60 -4.20 -13.73
CA LEU A 252 28.19 -2.96 -13.12
C LEU A 252 28.19 -1.77 -14.11
N GLU A 253 29.17 -1.71 -14.99
CA GLU A 253 29.24 -0.66 -16.03
C GLU A 253 28.07 -0.81 -17.00
N THR A 254 27.78 -2.02 -17.48
CA THR A 254 26.67 -2.30 -18.38
C THR A 254 25.32 -1.99 -17.69
N PHE A 255 25.14 -2.43 -16.46
CA PHE A 255 23.94 -2.13 -15.66
C PHE A 255 23.71 -0.63 -15.51
N LEU A 256 24.72 0.13 -15.06
CA LEU A 256 24.55 1.56 -14.78
C LEU A 256 24.34 2.38 -16.05
N LYS A 257 24.99 2.01 -17.18
CA LYS A 257 24.73 2.63 -18.48
C LYS A 257 23.29 2.41 -18.93
N ALA A 258 22.79 1.19 -18.83
CA ALA A 258 21.41 0.87 -19.17
C ALA A 258 20.41 1.60 -18.26
N PHE A 259 20.62 1.58 -16.95
CA PHE A 259 19.72 2.17 -15.98
C PHE A 259 19.61 3.69 -16.08
N PHE A 260 20.74 4.38 -16.26
CA PHE A 260 20.74 5.84 -16.43
C PHE A 260 20.58 6.29 -17.89
N GLU A 261 20.47 5.34 -18.83
CA GLU A 261 20.33 5.61 -20.27
C GLU A 261 21.45 6.53 -20.81
N ARG A 262 22.69 6.25 -20.39
CA ARG A 262 23.85 7.09 -20.72
C ARG A 262 25.09 6.25 -21.04
N ASP A 263 25.72 6.54 -22.18
CA ASP A 263 26.97 5.88 -22.59
C ASP A 263 28.23 6.49 -21.97
N ASP A 264 28.13 7.73 -21.47
CA ASP A 264 29.26 8.47 -20.85
C ASP A 264 29.49 8.16 -19.38
N ILE A 265 28.89 7.08 -18.86
CA ILE A 265 29.11 6.60 -17.51
C ILE A 265 30.53 6.09 -17.34
N VAL A 266 31.24 6.67 -16.39
CA VAL A 266 32.57 6.25 -15.95
C VAL A 266 32.49 5.76 -14.53
N LEU A 267 33.01 4.54 -14.29
CA LEU A 267 33.10 3.94 -12.96
C LEU A 267 34.47 4.07 -12.36
N ARG A 268 34.54 4.36 -11.07
CA ARG A 268 35.71 4.23 -10.22
C ARG A 268 35.46 3.21 -9.13
N LEU A 269 36.32 2.22 -9.03
CA LEU A 269 36.35 1.24 -7.95
C LEU A 269 37.30 1.73 -6.87
N ARG A 270 36.79 1.98 -5.66
CA ARG A 270 37.58 2.32 -4.48
C ARG A 270 37.68 1.10 -3.56
N SER A 271 38.85 0.82 -3.03
CA SER A 271 39.00 -0.22 -2.01
C SER A 271 38.13 0.07 -0.80
N SER A 272 37.44 -0.96 -0.33
CA SER A 272 36.60 -0.91 0.86
C SER A 272 36.73 -2.19 1.68
N TYR A 273 35.97 -2.34 2.73
CA TYR A 273 35.91 -3.53 3.54
C TYR A 273 34.47 -3.95 3.82
N PHE A 274 34.14 -5.16 3.38
CA PHE A 274 32.91 -5.85 3.76
C PHE A 274 33.27 -7.27 4.22
N PRO A 275 32.71 -7.79 5.32
CA PRO A 275 33.07 -9.10 5.86
C PRO A 275 32.85 -10.25 4.87
N PHE A 276 31.90 -10.11 3.97
CA PHE A 276 31.44 -11.13 3.01
C PHE A 276 32.09 -11.05 1.62
N THR A 277 32.98 -10.09 1.38
CA THR A 277 33.71 -9.96 0.10
C THR A 277 35.21 -9.71 0.31
N GLU A 278 36.07 -10.24 -0.60
CA GLU A 278 37.50 -10.01 -0.64
C GLU A 278 38.07 -10.23 -2.06
N PRO A 279 38.53 -9.19 -2.77
CA PRO A 279 38.54 -7.79 -2.38
C PRO A 279 37.15 -7.17 -2.38
N SER A 280 36.95 -6.21 -1.47
CA SER A 280 35.74 -5.38 -1.41
C SER A 280 36.00 -4.05 -2.10
N VAL A 281 35.00 -3.55 -2.82
CA VAL A 281 35.09 -2.26 -3.51
C VAL A 281 33.79 -1.50 -3.40
N GLU A 282 33.88 -0.22 -3.16
CA GLU A 282 32.81 0.74 -3.38
C GLU A 282 32.88 1.26 -4.82
N VAL A 283 31.72 1.47 -5.41
CA VAL A 283 31.60 1.89 -6.80
C VAL A 283 31.07 3.31 -6.86
N ASP A 284 31.91 4.18 -7.38
CA ASP A 284 31.55 5.57 -7.65
C ASP A 284 31.26 5.75 -9.13
N VAL A 285 30.29 6.61 -9.42
CA VAL A 285 29.94 7.07 -10.77
C VAL A 285 30.32 8.53 -10.92
N GLY A 286 30.89 8.89 -12.06
CA GLY A 286 31.15 10.28 -12.41
C GLY A 286 29.85 11.08 -12.53
N TYR A 287 29.88 12.36 -12.13
CA TYR A 287 28.79 13.29 -12.35
C TYR A 287 29.28 14.61 -12.93
N SER A 288 28.38 15.33 -13.57
CA SER A 288 28.54 16.72 -14.01
C SER A 288 27.58 17.62 -13.25
N ILE A 289 27.85 18.94 -13.23
CA ILE A 289 26.96 19.95 -12.65
C ILE A 289 26.23 20.67 -13.80
N VAL A 290 24.94 20.45 -13.90
CA VAL A 290 24.06 21.08 -14.90
C VAL A 290 23.06 21.97 -14.18
N ASN A 291 23.09 23.27 -14.44
CA ASN A 291 22.21 24.27 -13.78
C ASN A 291 22.26 24.21 -12.24
N GLY A 292 23.45 23.96 -11.68
CA GLY A 292 23.66 23.86 -10.22
C GLY A 292 23.22 22.53 -9.61
N LYS A 293 22.73 21.57 -10.39
CA LYS A 293 22.33 20.22 -9.95
C LYS A 293 23.36 19.19 -10.42
N ARG A 294 23.60 18.18 -9.57
CA ARG A 294 24.40 17.01 -9.94
C ARG A 294 23.60 16.10 -10.84
N VAL A 295 24.16 15.77 -12.00
CA VAL A 295 23.60 14.85 -12.98
C VAL A 295 24.59 13.72 -13.20
N ILE A 296 24.14 12.48 -13.11
CA ILE A 296 24.98 11.31 -13.36
C ILE A 296 25.55 11.36 -14.77
N GLY A 297 26.82 11.01 -14.93
CA GLY A 297 27.60 11.10 -16.16
C GLY A 297 28.55 12.29 -16.16
N GLY A 298 29.68 12.15 -16.86
CA GLY A 298 30.76 13.14 -16.89
C GLY A 298 31.85 12.91 -15.85
N SER A 299 32.67 13.92 -15.59
CA SER A 299 33.92 13.77 -14.80
C SER A 299 34.20 14.92 -13.83
N GLU A 300 33.22 15.76 -13.50
CA GLU A 300 33.43 16.90 -12.58
C GLU A 300 33.53 16.45 -11.11
N GLY A 301 33.00 15.28 -10.78
CA GLY A 301 33.12 14.71 -9.46
C GLY A 301 32.70 13.25 -9.43
N TRP A 302 32.68 12.66 -8.23
CA TRP A 302 32.37 11.25 -8.01
C TRP A 302 31.27 11.10 -6.97
N MET A 303 30.35 10.19 -7.22
CA MET A 303 29.25 9.86 -6.32
C MET A 303 29.20 8.35 -6.12
N GLU A 304 29.26 7.92 -4.87
CA GLU A 304 29.08 6.52 -4.51
C GLU A 304 27.63 6.07 -4.78
N VAL A 305 27.50 4.92 -5.42
CA VAL A 305 26.18 4.37 -5.79
C VAL A 305 25.94 2.97 -5.23
N LEU A 306 27.01 2.17 -5.02
CA LEU A 306 26.85 0.79 -4.52
C LEU A 306 28.13 0.22 -3.94
N GLY A 307 27.96 -0.81 -3.09
CA GLY A 307 29.03 -1.66 -2.60
C GLY A 307 29.09 -2.99 -3.36
N SER A 308 30.30 -3.52 -3.56
CA SER A 308 30.49 -4.78 -4.29
C SER A 308 31.83 -5.47 -3.93
N GLY A 309 32.06 -6.64 -4.49
CA GLY A 309 33.34 -7.34 -4.35
C GLY A 309 33.29 -8.78 -4.79
N MET A 310 34.43 -9.46 -4.72
CA MET A 310 34.50 -10.90 -4.93
C MET A 310 33.99 -11.60 -3.66
N VAL A 311 33.15 -12.62 -3.82
CA VAL A 311 32.57 -13.36 -2.68
C VAL A 311 33.70 -13.98 -1.84
N HIS A 312 33.67 -13.71 -0.54
CA HIS A 312 34.68 -14.21 0.39
C HIS A 312 34.64 -15.73 0.47
N ARG A 313 35.82 -16.37 0.48
CA ARG A 313 35.97 -17.85 0.49
C ARG A 313 35.16 -18.52 1.60
N LYS A 314 35.14 -17.94 2.80
CA LYS A 314 34.36 -18.47 3.94
C LYS A 314 32.83 -18.46 3.70
N VAL A 315 32.34 -17.55 2.89
CA VAL A 315 30.89 -17.52 2.52
C VAL A 315 30.60 -18.70 1.58
N ILE A 316 31.48 -18.97 0.62
CA ILE A 316 31.37 -20.13 -0.30
C ILE A 316 31.40 -21.41 0.51
N GLU A 317 32.37 -21.55 1.43
CA GLU A 317 32.54 -22.71 2.34
C GLU A 317 31.32 -22.89 3.26
N ALA A 318 30.77 -21.80 3.84
CA ALA A 318 29.59 -21.86 4.69
C ALA A 318 28.34 -22.39 3.95
N CYS A 319 28.31 -22.23 2.63
CA CYS A 319 27.25 -22.77 1.76
C CYS A 319 27.55 -24.16 1.23
N GLY A 320 28.63 -24.83 1.69
CA GLY A 320 29.01 -26.20 1.29
C GLY A 320 29.60 -26.29 -0.11
N LEU A 321 30.08 -25.19 -0.68
CA LEU A 321 30.75 -25.16 -1.98
C LEU A 321 32.27 -25.12 -1.79
N ASP A 322 33.04 -25.69 -2.74
CA ASP A 322 34.49 -25.66 -2.73
C ASP A 322 35.03 -24.35 -3.33
N PRO A 323 35.66 -23.46 -2.53
CA PRO A 323 36.19 -22.18 -3.00
C PRO A 323 37.44 -22.31 -3.88
N SER A 324 38.00 -23.51 -4.05
CA SER A 324 39.05 -23.78 -5.03
C SER A 324 38.49 -23.99 -6.44
N GLU A 325 37.26 -24.45 -6.54
CA GLU A 325 36.55 -24.69 -7.79
C GLU A 325 35.64 -23.50 -8.20
N TRP A 326 34.94 -22.94 -7.21
CA TRP A 326 33.92 -21.91 -7.43
C TRP A 326 34.39 -20.55 -6.94
N GLN A 327 34.13 -19.54 -7.77
CA GLN A 327 34.41 -18.13 -7.49
C GLN A 327 33.18 -17.31 -7.81
N GLY A 328 33.09 -16.11 -7.27
CA GLY A 328 31.96 -15.26 -7.57
C GLY A 328 32.18 -13.82 -7.19
N PHE A 329 31.24 -13.01 -7.61
CA PHE A 329 31.12 -11.64 -7.16
C PHE A 329 29.70 -11.34 -6.65
N ALA A 330 29.62 -10.36 -5.78
CA ALA A 330 28.35 -9.81 -5.31
C ALA A 330 28.38 -8.29 -5.33
N PHE A 331 27.20 -7.69 -5.47
CA PHE A 331 27.01 -6.25 -5.35
C PHE A 331 25.65 -5.96 -4.71
N GLY A 332 25.50 -4.77 -4.10
CA GLY A 332 24.24 -4.36 -3.50
C GLY A 332 24.06 -2.86 -3.56
N THR A 333 22.84 -2.42 -3.91
CA THR A 333 22.48 -0.99 -3.98
C THR A 333 21.06 -0.75 -3.44
N GLY A 334 20.83 0.44 -2.87
CA GLY A 334 19.50 0.91 -2.47
C GLY A 334 18.68 1.32 -3.69
N VAL A 335 17.53 0.70 -3.89
CA VAL A 335 16.61 1.00 -5.00
C VAL A 335 16.06 2.42 -4.88
N ASP A 336 15.70 2.81 -3.66
CA ASP A 336 15.21 4.17 -3.36
C ASP A 336 16.26 5.23 -3.75
N ARG A 337 17.54 4.98 -3.44
CA ARG A 337 18.63 5.88 -3.83
C ARG A 337 18.81 5.96 -5.34
N LEU A 338 18.71 4.84 -6.05
CA LEU A 338 18.74 4.83 -7.51
C LEU A 338 17.58 5.63 -8.09
N ALA A 339 16.37 5.48 -7.55
CA ALA A 339 15.21 6.26 -7.94
C ALA A 339 15.42 7.76 -7.71
N MET A 340 15.95 8.14 -6.55
CA MET A 340 16.29 9.55 -6.25
C MET A 340 17.26 10.13 -7.30
N LEU A 341 18.30 9.39 -7.64
CA LEU A 341 19.31 9.83 -8.61
C LEU A 341 18.76 9.93 -10.04
N LYS A 342 17.93 8.96 -10.45
CA LYS A 342 17.36 8.93 -11.82
C LYS A 342 16.31 10.03 -12.01
N TYR A 343 15.44 10.25 -11.05
CA TYR A 343 14.32 11.19 -11.17
C TYR A 343 14.55 12.54 -10.48
N GLY A 344 15.74 12.77 -9.92
CA GLY A 344 16.10 14.06 -9.31
C GLY A 344 15.32 14.39 -8.05
N MET A 345 15.05 13.39 -7.21
CA MET A 345 14.34 13.53 -5.95
C MET A 345 15.33 13.79 -4.80
N ASP A 346 15.08 14.81 -3.99
CA ASP A 346 16.02 15.25 -2.98
C ASP A 346 15.76 14.66 -1.57
N ASP A 347 14.56 14.09 -1.32
CA ASP A 347 14.15 13.61 0.00
C ASP A 347 13.58 12.19 -0.05
N LEU A 348 14.23 11.26 0.63
CA LEU A 348 13.83 9.85 0.72
C LEU A 348 12.48 9.66 1.41
N ARG A 349 12.13 10.50 2.38
CA ARG A 349 10.90 10.38 3.17
C ARG A 349 9.65 10.50 2.31
N ALA A 350 9.72 11.29 1.24
CA ALA A 350 8.61 11.49 0.31
C ALA A 350 8.11 10.18 -0.36
N PHE A 351 8.97 9.16 -0.47
CA PHE A 351 8.57 7.85 -0.99
C PHE A 351 7.58 7.11 -0.07
N PHE A 352 7.55 7.46 1.22
CA PHE A 352 6.78 6.76 2.25
C PHE A 352 5.65 7.61 2.85
N ASP A 353 5.61 8.92 2.58
CA ASP A 353 4.64 9.86 3.16
C ASP A 353 3.21 9.69 2.62
N GLY A 354 3.02 9.05 1.46
CA GLY A 354 1.72 8.86 0.84
C GLY A 354 1.05 10.15 0.33
N ASP A 355 1.81 11.22 0.09
CA ASP A 355 1.27 12.48 -0.47
C ASP A 355 0.79 12.28 -1.91
N LEU A 356 -0.52 12.39 -2.13
CA LEU A 356 -1.13 12.22 -3.45
C LEU A 356 -0.63 13.21 -4.49
N ARG A 357 -0.18 14.40 -4.09
CA ARG A 357 0.38 15.40 -5.02
C ARG A 357 1.72 14.93 -5.54
N TRP A 358 2.56 14.39 -4.64
CA TRP A 358 3.84 13.81 -4.97
C TRP A 358 3.69 12.57 -5.86
N LEU A 359 2.76 11.66 -5.50
CA LEU A 359 2.48 10.45 -6.28
C LEU A 359 1.92 10.78 -7.69
N ARG A 360 1.17 11.85 -7.85
CA ARG A 360 0.70 12.32 -9.16
C ARG A 360 1.81 12.95 -10.00
N HIS A 361 2.79 13.56 -9.34
CA HIS A 361 3.92 14.21 -10.03
C HIS A 361 4.97 13.21 -10.50
N TYR A 362 5.32 12.25 -9.63
CA TYR A 362 6.37 11.26 -9.89
C TYR A 362 5.84 9.87 -10.27
N GLY A 363 4.53 9.63 -10.15
CA GLY A 363 3.93 8.35 -10.48
C GLY A 363 3.85 8.13 -12.00
N PHE A 364 4.00 6.88 -12.41
CA PHE A 364 3.96 6.44 -13.81
C PHE A 364 2.60 5.82 -14.13
N GLY A 365 2.07 6.06 -15.32
CA GLY A 365 0.93 5.31 -15.84
C GLY A 365 1.34 3.85 -16.12
N ALA A 366 0.44 2.91 -15.85
CA ALA A 366 0.73 1.48 -16.05
C ALA A 366 1.13 1.11 -17.51
N LEU A 367 0.76 1.94 -18.47
CA LEU A 367 1.10 1.76 -19.89
C LEU A 367 2.24 2.67 -20.36
N ASP A 368 2.71 3.60 -19.52
CA ASP A 368 3.79 4.54 -19.82
C ASP A 368 5.15 4.00 -19.36
N VAL A 369 5.21 2.77 -18.87
CA VAL A 369 6.44 2.12 -18.41
C VAL A 369 7.30 1.83 -19.63
N PRO A 370 8.52 2.42 -19.73
CA PRO A 370 9.44 2.07 -20.80
C PRO A 370 9.78 0.58 -20.70
N THR A 371 9.48 -0.18 -21.71
CA THR A 371 9.95 -1.56 -21.79
C THR A 371 11.34 -1.55 -22.40
N LEU A 372 12.28 -2.23 -21.76
CA LEU A 372 13.62 -2.48 -22.33
C LEU A 372 13.57 -3.58 -23.39
N SER A 373 12.48 -3.67 -24.15
CA SER A 373 12.25 -4.70 -25.17
C SER A 373 13.33 -4.77 -26.26
N GLY A 374 14.22 -3.77 -26.30
CA GLY A 374 15.38 -3.74 -27.20
C GLY A 374 16.63 -4.43 -26.66
N GLY A 375 16.64 -4.87 -25.41
CA GLY A 375 17.79 -5.47 -24.74
C GLY A 375 18.83 -4.46 -24.24
N VAL A 376 19.64 -4.90 -23.27
CA VAL A 376 20.76 -4.11 -22.74
C VAL A 376 21.84 -3.97 -23.81
N GLY A 377 21.98 -2.80 -24.39
CA GLY A 377 23.00 -2.52 -25.41
C GLY A 377 22.42 -2.06 -26.75
N VAL A 378 21.12 -1.95 -26.89
CA VAL A 378 20.48 -1.27 -28.02
C VAL A 378 20.12 0.16 -27.58
N ALA A 379 21.13 0.93 -27.23
CA ALA A 379 20.99 2.39 -27.28
C ALA A 379 20.94 2.81 -28.73
N ALA A 380 19.81 3.32 -29.16
CA ALA A 380 19.62 3.88 -30.49
C ALA A 380 20.39 5.19 -30.67
#